data_9d6051c46418ad434fd80d564fc041bc
#
_entry.id   9d6051c46418ad434fd80d564fc041bc
#
_cell.length_a   1.000
_cell.length_b   1.000
_cell.length_c   1.000
_cell.angle_alpha   90.00
_cell.angle_beta   90.00
_cell.angle_gamma   90.00
#
_symmetry.space_group_name_H-M   'P 1'
#
loop_
_entity.id
_entity.type
_entity.pdbx_description
1 polymer ?
#
loop_
_entity_poly.entity_id
_entity_poly.type
_entity_poly.pdbx_seq_one_letter_code
_entity_poly.pdbx_strand_id
1 'polypeptide(L)'
;MRAENLRELRDIKLTAAAPVSLNDLLRTEIPVRLCREVSNGKIRRLIMAGAVRLDGVPCRNPSALVRAGASVSVRVDVGKLFYEKPVNDIAFELTARDVLYEDEYIIVVNKPACFPTEAGMVASRDNLHAAVVRYLFANARRSRPNLRNPPYAGIMHRLDRETSGVILFTKSREVNAACHALFEERVAQKTYRAVVSPAPRRMRCSVEMFMGRISPKSQPAKWGAVAERDGGVYARTDISVVAQGDLGGKPIAFVECRPHTGRTHQIRVHLASLGAPILGDVLYGGQRYARIMLHAQTLSFPHPVTHEPISITAPLPSGFDL
;
A
#
# COMPACT_ATOMS: atom_id res chain seq x y z
N MET A 1 0.90 3.91 30.35
CA MET A 1 2.36 3.70 30.54
C MET A 1 3.07 4.02 29.23
N ARG A 2 3.84 5.10 29.17
CA ARG A 2 4.71 5.41 28.02
C ARG A 2 5.89 4.48 28.11
N ALA A 3 6.10 3.62 27.10
CA ALA A 3 7.33 2.84 26.99
C ALA A 3 8.47 3.83 26.77
N GLU A 4 9.34 3.94 27.75
CA GLU A 4 10.62 4.63 27.63
C GLU A 4 11.42 3.92 26.54
N ASN A 5 11.59 4.60 25.40
CA ASN A 5 12.51 4.19 24.35
C ASN A 5 13.94 4.34 24.88
N LEU A 6 14.47 3.31 25.52
CA LEU A 6 15.89 3.19 25.77
C LEU A 6 16.66 3.28 24.45
N ARG A 7 17.37 4.39 24.24
CA ARG A 7 18.27 4.58 23.10
C ARG A 7 19.42 3.59 23.23
N GLU A 8 19.36 2.47 22.55
CA GLU A 8 20.47 1.51 22.45
C GLU A 8 21.39 1.95 21.32
N LEU A 9 22.34 2.85 21.62
CA LEU A 9 23.36 3.28 20.69
C LEU A 9 24.50 2.27 20.66
N ARG A 10 24.84 1.75 19.47
CA ARG A 10 26.03 0.89 19.25
C ARG A 10 26.95 1.55 18.24
N ASP A 11 28.22 1.65 18.60
CA ASP A 11 29.31 2.04 17.71
C ASP A 11 30.00 0.78 17.19
N ILE A 12 29.81 0.50 15.89
CA ILE A 12 30.39 -0.68 15.22
C ILE A 12 31.56 -0.22 14.39
N LYS A 13 32.75 -0.85 14.64
CA LYS A 13 33.95 -0.62 13.85
C LYS A 13 34.24 -1.84 12.97
N LEU A 14 34.51 -1.59 11.69
CA LEU A 14 34.76 -2.58 10.67
C LEU A 14 36.05 -2.22 9.92
N THR A 15 36.74 -3.23 9.41
CA THR A 15 37.88 -3.07 8.50
C THR A 15 37.60 -3.91 7.26
N ALA A 16 37.70 -3.35 6.07
CA ALA A 16 37.54 -4.10 4.85
C ALA A 16 38.74 -5.00 4.56
N ALA A 17 38.51 -6.29 4.33
CA ALA A 17 39.58 -7.24 3.99
C ALA A 17 40.03 -7.10 2.53
N ALA A 18 39.15 -6.65 1.63
CA ALA A 18 39.35 -6.42 0.20
C ALA A 18 38.58 -5.19 -0.24
N PRO A 19 38.89 -4.60 -1.43
CA PRO A 19 38.13 -3.50 -1.96
C PRO A 19 36.66 -3.93 -2.20
N VAL A 20 35.71 -3.16 -1.66
CA VAL A 20 34.28 -3.48 -1.71
C VAL A 20 33.45 -2.20 -1.66
N SER A 21 32.20 -2.22 -2.15
CA SER A 21 31.31 -1.07 -1.96
C SER A 21 30.90 -0.92 -0.49
N LEU A 22 30.74 0.32 -0.03
CA LEU A 22 30.32 0.58 1.36
C LEU A 22 28.99 -0.12 1.68
N ASN A 23 28.05 -0.12 0.74
CA ASN A 23 26.76 -0.80 0.92
C ASN A 23 26.92 -2.32 1.10
N ASP A 24 27.77 -2.96 0.30
CA ASP A 24 27.94 -4.41 0.37
C ASP A 24 28.70 -4.83 1.62
N LEU A 25 29.73 -4.07 2.02
CA LEU A 25 30.41 -4.29 3.30
C LEU A 25 29.42 -4.25 4.47
N LEU A 26 28.60 -3.20 4.55
CA LEU A 26 27.66 -3.04 5.64
C LEU A 26 26.51 -4.07 5.58
N ARG A 27 26.11 -4.50 4.39
CA ARG A 27 25.09 -5.54 4.21
C ARG A 27 25.53 -6.88 4.76
N THR A 28 26.82 -7.18 4.67
CA THR A 28 27.42 -8.42 5.21
C THR A 28 27.66 -8.30 6.71
N GLU A 29 28.27 -7.21 7.17
CA GLU A 29 28.80 -7.10 8.53
C GLU A 29 27.75 -6.65 9.57
N ILE A 30 26.86 -5.74 9.24
CA ILE A 30 25.90 -5.19 10.21
C ILE A 30 24.93 -6.24 10.76
N PRO A 31 24.34 -7.13 9.94
CA PRO A 31 23.47 -8.20 10.47
C PRO A 31 24.21 -9.12 11.45
N VAL A 32 25.47 -9.45 11.17
CA VAL A 32 26.31 -10.30 12.03
C VAL A 32 26.58 -9.59 13.37
N ARG A 33 26.97 -8.31 13.34
CA ARG A 33 27.30 -7.53 14.54
C ARG A 33 26.11 -7.23 15.43
N LEU A 34 24.92 -7.15 14.83
CA LEU A 34 23.67 -6.93 15.56
C LEU A 34 22.94 -8.24 15.92
N CYS A 35 23.44 -9.41 15.49
CA CYS A 35 22.78 -10.72 15.62
C CYS A 35 21.32 -10.68 15.15
N ARG A 36 21.05 -9.93 14.09
CA ARG A 36 19.70 -9.69 13.58
C ARG A 36 19.71 -9.34 12.10
N GLU A 37 18.73 -9.85 11.33
CA GLU A 37 18.59 -9.49 9.92
C GLU A 37 18.34 -8.00 9.72
N VAL A 38 19.06 -7.41 8.77
CA VAL A 38 18.94 -6.00 8.41
C VAL A 38 18.76 -5.89 6.90
N SER A 39 17.58 -5.41 6.46
CA SER A 39 17.31 -5.27 5.03
C SER A 39 18.24 -4.26 4.36
N ASN A 40 18.51 -4.45 3.05
CA ASN A 40 19.34 -3.52 2.27
C ASN A 40 18.82 -2.07 2.32
N GLY A 41 17.51 -1.88 2.38
CA GLY A 41 16.89 -0.56 2.55
C GLY A 41 17.23 0.10 3.89
N LYS A 42 17.38 -0.68 4.98
CA LYS A 42 17.83 -0.19 6.29
C LYS A 42 19.32 0.19 6.25
N ILE A 43 20.17 -0.61 5.59
CA ILE A 43 21.59 -0.31 5.39
C ILE A 43 21.78 0.99 4.60
N ARG A 44 21.11 1.13 3.45
CA ARG A 44 21.20 2.37 2.66
C ARG A 44 20.74 3.60 3.44
N ARG A 45 19.72 3.47 4.27
CA ARG A 45 19.27 4.56 5.16
C ARG A 45 20.32 4.95 6.19
N LEU A 46 21.03 4.03 6.80
CA LEU A 46 22.15 4.31 7.71
C LEU A 46 23.24 5.16 7.01
N ILE A 47 23.63 4.76 5.80
CA ILE A 47 24.64 5.49 5.03
C ILE A 47 24.14 6.89 4.68
N MET A 48 22.97 7.02 4.09
CA MET A 48 22.42 8.30 3.64
C MET A 48 22.09 9.26 4.80
N ALA A 49 21.74 8.72 5.98
CA ALA A 49 21.54 9.51 7.19
C ALA A 49 22.85 10.06 7.81
N GLY A 50 24.02 9.63 7.30
CA GLY A 50 25.31 10.07 7.80
C GLY A 50 25.75 9.35 9.09
N ALA A 51 25.16 8.17 9.36
CA ALA A 51 25.56 7.34 10.49
C ALA A 51 26.90 6.62 10.28
N VAL A 52 27.47 6.70 9.07
CA VAL A 52 28.69 5.98 8.66
C VAL A 52 29.84 6.95 8.42
N ARG A 53 31.03 6.58 8.90
CA ARG A 53 32.29 7.28 8.61
C ARG A 53 33.26 6.31 7.95
N LEU A 54 33.93 6.76 6.91
CA LEU A 54 35.04 6.07 6.25
C LEU A 54 36.31 6.83 6.55
N ASP A 55 37.28 6.16 7.16
CA ASP A 55 38.54 6.77 7.65
C ASP A 55 38.31 8.05 8.45
N GLY A 56 37.29 8.05 9.32
CA GLY A 56 36.93 9.15 10.17
C GLY A 56 36.06 10.23 9.50
N VAL A 57 35.88 10.22 8.16
CA VAL A 57 35.10 11.19 7.41
C VAL A 57 33.66 10.68 7.19
N PRO A 58 32.63 11.52 7.46
CA PRO A 58 31.24 11.10 7.19
C PRO A 58 31.02 10.75 5.71
N CYS A 59 30.49 9.55 5.44
CA CYS A 59 30.18 9.07 4.09
C CYS A 59 28.68 8.84 3.94
N ARG A 60 28.06 9.44 2.91
CA ARG A 60 26.64 9.30 2.57
C ARG A 60 26.40 8.61 1.24
N ASN A 61 27.47 8.15 0.58
CA ASN A 61 27.38 7.47 -0.71
C ASN A 61 27.42 5.94 -0.53
N PRO A 62 26.32 5.20 -0.79
CA PRO A 62 26.30 3.74 -0.69
C PRO A 62 27.28 3.04 -1.63
N SER A 63 27.58 3.65 -2.77
CA SER A 63 28.50 3.09 -3.78
C SER A 63 29.95 3.52 -3.57
N ALA A 64 30.27 4.20 -2.45
CA ALA A 64 31.66 4.58 -2.16
C ALA A 64 32.54 3.31 -2.07
N LEU A 65 33.70 3.35 -2.73
CA LEU A 65 34.67 2.28 -2.68
C LEU A 65 35.43 2.32 -1.34
N VAL A 66 35.35 1.26 -0.58
CA VAL A 66 36.11 1.02 0.63
C VAL A 66 37.35 0.20 0.24
N ARG A 67 38.55 0.76 0.44
CA ARG A 67 39.81 0.07 0.13
C ARG A 67 40.12 -0.98 1.19
N ALA A 68 40.94 -1.97 0.84
CA ALA A 68 41.45 -2.91 1.81
C ALA A 68 42.19 -2.16 2.93
N GLY A 69 41.97 -2.55 4.19
CA GLY A 69 42.51 -1.90 5.37
C GLY A 69 41.81 -0.60 5.83
N ALA A 70 40.92 -0.04 5.03
CA ALA A 70 40.17 1.18 5.40
C ALA A 70 39.29 0.94 6.63
N SER A 71 39.20 1.93 7.51
CA SER A 71 38.37 1.91 8.72
C SER A 71 36.99 2.43 8.46
N VAL A 72 35.97 1.63 8.73
CA VAL A 72 34.58 2.03 8.67
C VAL A 72 33.97 2.01 10.06
N SER A 73 33.43 3.15 10.50
CA SER A 73 32.69 3.22 11.77
C SER A 73 31.22 3.55 11.50
N VAL A 74 30.33 2.83 12.18
CA VAL A 74 28.88 2.99 12.02
C VAL A 74 28.26 3.20 13.40
N ARG A 75 27.60 4.34 13.58
CA ARG A 75 26.83 4.62 14.79
C ARG A 75 25.36 4.23 14.56
N VAL A 76 24.91 3.18 15.22
CA VAL A 76 23.57 2.61 15.06
C VAL A 76 22.74 2.85 16.32
N ASP A 77 21.63 3.53 16.17
CA ASP A 77 20.55 3.49 17.17
C ASP A 77 19.68 2.27 16.86
N VAL A 78 19.93 1.18 17.60
CA VAL A 78 19.28 -0.13 17.38
C VAL A 78 17.76 -0.01 17.54
N GLY A 79 17.31 0.75 18.53
CA GLY A 79 15.89 1.00 18.74
C GLY A 79 15.24 1.69 17.54
N LYS A 80 15.92 2.68 16.93
CA LYS A 80 15.42 3.35 15.72
C LYS A 80 15.55 2.51 14.46
N LEU A 81 16.64 1.75 14.33
CA LEU A 81 16.88 0.89 13.16
C LEU A 81 15.79 -0.19 13.05
N PHE A 82 15.36 -0.73 14.19
CA PHE A 82 14.35 -1.77 14.27
C PHE A 82 12.99 -1.26 14.73
N TYR A 83 12.84 0.06 14.92
CA TYR A 83 11.54 0.64 15.24
C TYR A 83 10.58 0.40 14.07
N GLU A 84 9.58 -0.42 14.33
CA GLU A 84 8.43 -0.60 13.48
C GLU A 84 7.27 0.12 14.15
N LYS A 85 6.75 1.14 13.48
CA LYS A 85 5.55 1.83 13.98
C LYS A 85 4.45 0.77 14.13
N PRO A 86 3.84 0.63 15.33
CA PRO A 86 2.72 -0.27 15.49
C PRO A 86 1.68 0.02 14.40
N VAL A 87 1.40 -0.95 13.57
CA VAL A 87 0.41 -0.80 12.52
C VAL A 87 -0.84 -1.47 13.03
N ASN A 88 -1.92 -0.70 13.17
CA ASN A 88 -3.23 -1.23 13.54
C ASN A 88 -3.82 -1.99 12.35
N ASP A 89 -3.19 -3.11 11.97
CA ASP A 89 -3.77 -4.04 11.02
C ASP A 89 -4.72 -4.97 11.74
N ILE A 90 -5.80 -5.31 11.07
CA ILE A 90 -6.69 -6.36 11.57
C ILE A 90 -6.07 -7.73 11.28
N ALA A 91 -6.38 -8.72 12.11
CA ALA A 91 -6.19 -10.11 11.76
C ALA A 91 -7.28 -10.51 10.75
N PHE A 92 -6.89 -11.14 9.64
CA PHE A 92 -7.83 -11.52 8.59
C PHE A 92 -7.40 -12.83 7.92
N GLU A 93 -8.34 -13.75 7.80
CA GLU A 93 -8.22 -14.95 6.98
C GLU A 93 -9.35 -14.96 5.95
N LEU A 94 -8.98 -15.19 4.69
CA LEU A 94 -9.94 -15.23 3.59
C LEU A 94 -10.81 -16.48 3.69
N THR A 95 -12.12 -16.31 3.64
CA THR A 95 -13.11 -17.37 3.64
C THR A 95 -13.92 -17.37 2.35
N ALA A 96 -14.71 -18.40 2.10
CA ALA A 96 -15.60 -18.45 0.94
C ALA A 96 -16.63 -17.29 0.91
N ARG A 97 -16.95 -16.69 2.07
CA ARG A 97 -17.86 -15.52 2.15
C ARG A 97 -17.24 -14.25 1.60
N ASP A 98 -15.90 -14.17 1.59
CA ASP A 98 -15.15 -13.02 1.10
C ASP A 98 -14.85 -13.14 -0.39
N VAL A 99 -15.09 -14.30 -1.00
CA VAL A 99 -14.91 -14.54 -2.44
C VAL A 99 -16.18 -14.10 -3.17
N LEU A 100 -16.01 -13.09 -4.03
CA LEU A 100 -17.13 -12.51 -4.82
C LEU A 100 -17.29 -13.21 -6.17
N TYR A 101 -16.18 -13.72 -6.74
CA TYR A 101 -16.16 -14.48 -7.98
C TYR A 101 -14.90 -15.35 -8.03
N GLU A 102 -15.00 -16.54 -8.54
CA GLU A 102 -13.85 -17.42 -8.76
C GLU A 102 -14.11 -18.36 -9.93
N ASP A 103 -13.14 -18.47 -10.83
CA ASP A 103 -13.08 -19.47 -11.89
C ASP A 103 -11.69 -20.11 -12.00
N GLU A 104 -11.34 -20.69 -13.15
CA GLU A 104 -10.03 -21.28 -13.41
C GLU A 104 -8.92 -20.22 -13.43
N TYR A 105 -9.20 -19.02 -13.93
CA TYR A 105 -8.22 -18.00 -14.30
C TYR A 105 -8.07 -16.88 -13.28
N ILE A 106 -9.17 -16.48 -12.66
CA ILE A 106 -9.21 -15.32 -11.76
C ILE A 106 -9.95 -15.63 -10.45
N ILE A 107 -9.61 -14.85 -9.43
CA ILE A 107 -10.37 -14.79 -8.17
C ILE A 107 -10.55 -13.32 -7.79
N VAL A 108 -11.79 -12.95 -7.47
CA VAL A 108 -12.14 -11.60 -7.01
C VAL A 108 -12.67 -11.68 -5.60
N VAL A 109 -12.10 -10.89 -4.71
CA VAL A 109 -12.39 -10.95 -3.28
C VAL A 109 -12.80 -9.60 -2.72
N ASN A 110 -13.53 -9.60 -1.61
CA ASN A 110 -13.89 -8.43 -0.83
C ASN A 110 -12.82 -8.17 0.23
N LYS A 111 -11.90 -7.26 -0.04
CA LYS A 111 -10.85 -6.87 0.89
C LYS A 111 -11.43 -6.13 2.10
N PRO A 112 -11.12 -6.50 3.35
CA PRO A 112 -11.48 -5.69 4.50
C PRO A 112 -10.65 -4.39 4.55
N ALA A 113 -11.16 -3.38 5.26
CA ALA A 113 -10.37 -2.20 5.59
C ALA A 113 -9.26 -2.53 6.59
N CYS A 114 -8.24 -1.67 6.66
CA CYS A 114 -7.10 -1.81 7.59
C CYS A 114 -6.30 -3.11 7.40
N PHE A 115 -6.32 -3.67 6.18
CA PHE A 115 -5.52 -4.83 5.80
C PHE A 115 -4.75 -4.54 4.50
N PRO A 116 -3.42 -4.75 4.45
CA PRO A 116 -2.64 -4.48 3.25
C PRO A 116 -3.04 -5.36 2.07
N THR A 117 -2.93 -4.86 0.84
CA THR A 117 -3.14 -5.67 -0.37
C THR A 117 -1.99 -6.64 -0.61
N GLU A 118 -0.76 -6.19 -0.39
CA GLU A 118 0.47 -6.93 -0.68
C GLU A 118 1.50 -6.75 0.45
N ALA A 119 2.54 -7.57 0.44
CA ALA A 119 3.65 -7.45 1.35
C ALA A 119 4.34 -6.08 1.19
N GLY A 120 4.49 -5.38 2.29
CA GLY A 120 5.28 -4.15 2.37
C GLY A 120 6.74 -4.42 2.70
N MET A 121 7.47 -3.35 3.10
CA MET A 121 8.87 -3.47 3.53
C MET A 121 9.04 -4.22 4.86
N VAL A 122 7.96 -4.49 5.59
CA VAL A 122 7.95 -5.25 6.84
C VAL A 122 7.54 -6.69 6.52
N ALA A 123 8.50 -7.59 6.48
CA ALA A 123 8.30 -8.98 6.04
C ALA A 123 7.34 -9.79 6.94
N SER A 124 7.19 -9.40 8.22
CA SER A 124 6.31 -10.07 9.18
C SER A 124 4.84 -9.67 9.09
N ARG A 125 4.51 -8.72 8.22
CA ARG A 125 3.16 -8.17 8.10
C ARG A 125 2.32 -9.01 7.15
N ASP A 126 1.21 -9.54 7.64
CA ASP A 126 0.25 -10.28 6.81
C ASP A 126 -0.45 -9.35 5.79
N ASN A 127 -0.95 -9.94 4.71
CA ASN A 127 -1.55 -9.19 3.61
C ASN A 127 -2.54 -10.04 2.82
N LEU A 128 -3.38 -9.38 2.03
CA LEU A 128 -4.45 -10.03 1.29
C LEU A 128 -3.93 -11.04 0.25
N HIS A 129 -2.82 -10.73 -0.43
CA HIS A 129 -2.22 -11.67 -1.38
C HIS A 129 -1.84 -12.99 -0.69
N ALA A 130 -1.20 -12.90 0.48
CA ALA A 130 -0.86 -14.10 1.25
C ALA A 130 -2.11 -14.85 1.73
N ALA A 131 -3.17 -14.14 2.14
CA ALA A 131 -4.45 -14.74 2.53
C ALA A 131 -5.13 -15.45 1.35
N VAL A 132 -5.10 -14.85 0.14
CA VAL A 132 -5.61 -15.50 -1.10
C VAL A 132 -4.81 -16.76 -1.42
N VAL A 133 -3.49 -16.72 -1.33
CA VAL A 133 -2.64 -17.90 -1.56
C VAL A 133 -2.96 -19.00 -0.57
N ARG A 134 -3.13 -18.70 0.73
CA ARG A 134 -3.53 -19.69 1.75
C ARG A 134 -4.90 -20.30 1.46
N TYR A 135 -5.87 -19.47 1.10
CA TYR A 135 -7.22 -19.92 0.74
C TYR A 135 -7.20 -20.88 -0.45
N LEU A 136 -6.56 -20.50 -1.55
CA LEU A 136 -6.43 -21.35 -2.74
C LEU A 136 -5.69 -22.65 -2.44
N PHE A 137 -4.65 -22.61 -1.60
CA PHE A 137 -3.89 -23.79 -1.20
C PHE A 137 -4.72 -24.74 -0.35
N ALA A 138 -5.47 -24.23 0.61
CA ALA A 138 -6.37 -25.04 1.43
C ALA A 138 -7.45 -25.72 0.59
N ASN A 139 -8.04 -25.02 -0.38
CA ASN A 139 -9.04 -25.58 -1.30
C ASN A 139 -8.42 -26.62 -2.24
N ALA A 140 -7.25 -26.35 -2.83
CA ALA A 140 -6.57 -27.29 -3.72
C ALA A 140 -6.18 -28.59 -3.00
N ARG A 141 -5.82 -28.53 -1.73
CA ARG A 141 -5.48 -29.72 -0.92
C ARG A 141 -6.68 -30.62 -0.61
N ARG A 142 -7.91 -30.13 -0.70
CA ARG A 142 -9.11 -30.97 -0.54
C ARG A 142 -9.21 -32.04 -1.65
N SER A 143 -8.84 -31.66 -2.88
CA SER A 143 -8.83 -32.57 -4.04
C SER A 143 -7.45 -33.20 -4.28
N ARG A 144 -6.37 -32.58 -3.79
CA ARG A 144 -4.97 -33.02 -3.97
C ARG A 144 -4.23 -32.98 -2.63
N PRO A 145 -4.46 -33.97 -1.71
CA PRO A 145 -3.90 -33.90 -0.33
C PRO A 145 -2.38 -33.81 -0.27
N ASN A 146 -1.68 -34.38 -1.27
CA ASN A 146 -0.21 -34.38 -1.35
C ASN A 146 0.39 -33.12 -2.01
N LEU A 147 -0.41 -32.10 -2.32
CA LEU A 147 0.09 -30.84 -2.90
C LEU A 147 1.05 -30.18 -1.91
N ARG A 148 2.31 -29.97 -2.34
CA ARG A 148 3.38 -29.39 -1.50
C ARG A 148 3.51 -27.88 -1.67
N ASN A 149 3.36 -27.37 -2.88
CA ASN A 149 3.53 -25.96 -3.18
C ASN A 149 2.18 -25.25 -3.28
N PRO A 150 2.05 -24.03 -2.77
CA PRO A 150 0.84 -23.24 -2.93
C PRO A 150 0.61 -22.89 -4.41
N PRO A 151 -0.67 -22.78 -4.83
CA PRO A 151 -1.03 -22.29 -6.15
C PRO A 151 -0.52 -20.87 -6.39
N TYR A 152 -0.39 -20.51 -7.65
CA TYR A 152 -0.06 -19.16 -8.06
C TYR A 152 -1.23 -18.20 -7.77
N ALA A 153 -0.91 -16.99 -7.33
CA ALA A 153 -1.81 -15.84 -7.34
C ALA A 153 -1.05 -14.60 -7.80
N GLY A 154 -1.58 -13.89 -8.79
CA GLY A 154 -0.98 -12.66 -9.33
C GLY A 154 -1.75 -11.42 -8.89
N ILE A 155 -1.03 -10.36 -8.51
CA ILE A 155 -1.62 -9.06 -8.13
C ILE A 155 -1.76 -8.21 -9.38
N MET A 156 -2.98 -7.86 -9.76
CA MET A 156 -3.25 -7.08 -10.97
C MET A 156 -3.44 -5.59 -10.69
N HIS A 157 -3.99 -5.25 -9.53
CA HIS A 157 -4.13 -3.88 -9.05
C HIS A 157 -4.14 -3.85 -7.52
N ARG A 158 -4.19 -2.65 -6.95
CA ARG A 158 -4.12 -2.49 -5.49
C ARG A 158 -5.22 -1.58 -4.99
N LEU A 159 -5.63 -1.83 -3.76
CA LEU A 159 -6.36 -0.89 -2.92
C LEU A 159 -5.45 -0.40 -1.80
N ASP A 160 -5.66 0.82 -1.34
CA ASP A 160 -5.01 1.31 -0.13
C ASP A 160 -5.35 0.39 1.05
N ARG A 161 -4.46 0.34 2.03
CA ARG A 161 -4.66 -0.45 3.25
C ARG A 161 -6.01 -0.18 3.91
N GLU A 162 -6.38 1.09 4.00
CA GLU A 162 -7.60 1.57 4.67
C GLU A 162 -8.86 1.36 3.83
N THR A 163 -8.73 1.20 2.52
CA THR A 163 -9.84 1.01 1.59
C THR A 163 -10.30 -0.44 1.60
N SER A 164 -11.60 -0.66 1.71
CA SER A 164 -12.23 -1.98 1.57
C SER A 164 -12.81 -2.18 0.18
N GLY A 165 -13.20 -3.43 -0.18
CA GLY A 165 -13.97 -3.74 -1.37
C GLY A 165 -13.28 -4.62 -2.39
N VAL A 166 -13.78 -4.57 -3.61
CA VAL A 166 -13.45 -5.49 -4.71
C VAL A 166 -11.99 -5.38 -5.12
N ILE A 167 -11.31 -6.52 -5.17
CA ILE A 167 -9.96 -6.64 -5.71
C ILE A 167 -9.80 -7.97 -6.47
N LEU A 168 -9.13 -7.92 -7.62
CA LEU A 168 -8.91 -9.03 -8.54
C LEU A 168 -7.47 -9.56 -8.43
N PHE A 169 -7.35 -10.88 -8.39
CA PHE A 169 -6.11 -11.62 -8.54
C PHE A 169 -6.24 -12.63 -9.69
N THR A 170 -5.13 -12.91 -10.38
CA THR A 170 -5.08 -14.02 -11.34
C THR A 170 -4.67 -15.30 -10.64
N LYS A 171 -5.19 -16.45 -11.13
CA LYS A 171 -4.83 -17.80 -10.67
C LYS A 171 -3.88 -18.51 -11.65
N SER A 172 -3.71 -17.96 -12.87
CA SER A 172 -2.77 -18.44 -13.88
C SER A 172 -1.88 -17.30 -14.37
N ARG A 173 -0.61 -17.61 -14.68
CA ARG A 173 0.33 -16.65 -15.27
C ARG A 173 -0.04 -16.28 -16.70
N GLU A 174 -0.72 -17.17 -17.42
CA GLU A 174 -1.12 -17.01 -18.82
C GLU A 174 -2.04 -15.80 -19.04
N VAL A 175 -2.90 -15.52 -18.05
CA VAL A 175 -3.86 -14.40 -18.14
C VAL A 175 -3.31 -13.09 -17.57
N ASN A 176 -2.09 -13.08 -17.04
CA ASN A 176 -1.53 -11.86 -16.42
C ASN A 176 -1.46 -10.69 -17.41
N ALA A 177 -0.95 -10.93 -18.61
CA ALA A 177 -0.82 -9.87 -19.61
C ALA A 177 -2.18 -9.28 -19.98
N ALA A 178 -3.18 -10.13 -20.23
CA ALA A 178 -4.55 -9.68 -20.51
C ALA A 178 -5.15 -8.90 -19.34
N CYS A 179 -4.99 -9.41 -18.11
CA CYS A 179 -5.48 -8.70 -16.93
C CYS A 179 -4.74 -7.37 -16.70
N HIS A 180 -3.44 -7.27 -16.92
CA HIS A 180 -2.72 -6.00 -16.81
C HIS A 180 -3.22 -4.98 -17.82
N ALA A 181 -3.43 -5.40 -19.09
CA ALA A 181 -3.95 -4.55 -20.15
C ALA A 181 -5.32 -3.92 -19.76
N LEU A 182 -6.21 -4.66 -19.09
CA LEU A 182 -7.49 -4.13 -18.60
C LEU A 182 -7.34 -2.88 -17.73
N PHE A 183 -6.29 -2.83 -16.91
CA PHE A 183 -6.05 -1.69 -16.02
C PHE A 183 -5.20 -0.60 -16.67
N GLU A 184 -4.21 -0.95 -17.47
CA GLU A 184 -3.31 -0.01 -18.17
C GLU A 184 -4.07 0.76 -19.25
N GLU A 185 -4.89 0.07 -20.05
CA GLU A 185 -5.71 0.65 -21.10
C GLU A 185 -7.03 1.25 -20.59
N ARG A 186 -7.28 1.16 -19.26
CA ARG A 186 -8.46 1.69 -18.59
C ARG A 186 -9.78 1.08 -19.06
N VAL A 187 -9.75 -0.15 -19.53
CA VAL A 187 -10.93 -0.94 -19.89
C VAL A 187 -11.70 -1.33 -18.62
N ALA A 188 -10.98 -1.70 -17.56
CA ALA A 188 -11.57 -2.01 -16.26
C ALA A 188 -12.17 -0.75 -15.61
N GLN A 189 -13.47 -0.75 -15.43
CA GLN A 189 -14.23 0.32 -14.80
C GLN A 189 -14.36 0.05 -13.29
N LYS A 190 -14.11 1.07 -12.49
CA LYS A 190 -14.17 1.00 -11.02
C LYS A 190 -15.16 2.01 -10.49
N THR A 191 -16.02 1.55 -9.59
CA THR A 191 -16.92 2.43 -8.86
C THR A 191 -16.64 2.31 -7.38
N TYR A 192 -16.44 3.45 -6.73
CA TYR A 192 -16.21 3.55 -5.29
C TYR A 192 -17.36 4.27 -4.63
N ARG A 193 -17.62 3.92 -3.36
CA ARG A 193 -18.47 4.66 -2.45
C ARG A 193 -17.62 5.29 -1.36
N ALA A 194 -17.94 6.54 -1.04
CA ALA A 194 -17.33 7.22 0.10
C ALA A 194 -18.37 8.01 0.89
N VAL A 195 -18.12 8.19 2.18
CA VAL A 195 -18.85 9.15 3.00
C VAL A 195 -17.91 10.32 3.29
N VAL A 196 -18.36 11.53 2.98
CA VAL A 196 -17.61 12.77 3.11
C VAL A 196 -18.25 13.75 4.06
N SER A 197 -17.47 14.59 4.72
CA SER A 197 -17.96 15.68 5.57
C SER A 197 -16.98 16.87 5.49
N PRO A 198 -17.49 18.09 5.19
CA PRO A 198 -18.86 18.41 4.80
C PRO A 198 -19.25 17.85 3.42
N ALA A 199 -20.51 17.96 3.08
CA ALA A 199 -20.99 17.63 1.74
C ALA A 199 -20.36 18.56 0.67
N PRO A 200 -20.00 18.03 -0.52
CA PRO A 200 -19.44 18.86 -1.58
C PRO A 200 -20.50 19.85 -2.11
N ARG A 201 -20.04 21.04 -2.53
CA ARG A 201 -20.94 22.09 -3.04
C ARG A 201 -21.67 21.71 -4.33
N ARG A 202 -21.11 20.83 -5.15
CA ARG A 202 -21.67 20.39 -6.42
C ARG A 202 -22.15 18.94 -6.32
N MET A 203 -23.34 18.67 -6.79
CA MET A 203 -23.91 17.32 -6.81
C MET A 203 -23.18 16.38 -7.78
N ARG A 204 -22.59 16.94 -8.85
CA ARG A 204 -21.76 16.20 -9.82
C ARG A 204 -20.61 17.07 -10.28
N CYS A 205 -19.42 16.49 -10.37
CA CYS A 205 -18.24 17.15 -10.92
C CYS A 205 -17.20 16.12 -11.37
N SER A 206 -16.30 16.56 -12.25
CA SER A 206 -15.06 15.85 -12.56
C SER A 206 -13.90 16.61 -11.91
N VAL A 207 -13.01 15.90 -11.23
CA VAL A 207 -11.78 16.47 -10.67
C VAL A 207 -10.61 15.94 -11.46
N GLU A 208 -9.82 16.89 -11.97
CA GLU A 208 -8.62 16.61 -12.75
C GLU A 208 -7.44 17.37 -12.13
N MET A 209 -6.32 16.72 -11.94
CA MET A 209 -5.09 17.34 -11.48
C MET A 209 -3.87 16.46 -11.79
N PHE A 210 -2.70 17.06 -11.81
CA PHE A 210 -1.46 16.31 -11.72
C PHE A 210 -1.13 16.05 -10.25
N MET A 211 -0.82 14.80 -9.91
CA MET A 211 -0.58 14.34 -8.54
C MET A 211 0.84 13.82 -8.35
N GLY A 212 1.39 14.12 -7.21
CA GLY A 212 2.69 13.61 -6.78
C GLY A 212 2.79 13.51 -5.26
N ARG A 213 3.90 13.00 -4.78
CA ARG A 213 4.19 12.97 -3.35
C ARG A 213 4.58 14.37 -2.87
N ILE A 214 3.82 14.92 -1.92
CA ILE A 214 4.06 16.27 -1.35
C ILE A 214 4.78 16.22 0.00
N SER A 215 4.85 15.06 0.67
CA SER A 215 5.61 14.91 1.92
C SER A 215 7.07 14.54 1.66
N PRO A 216 8.02 15.00 2.49
CA PRO A 216 9.41 14.52 2.47
C PRO A 216 9.49 12.99 2.59
N LYS A 217 10.55 12.38 2.01
CA LYS A 217 10.75 10.92 2.10
C LYS A 217 10.93 10.40 3.54
N SER A 218 11.33 11.27 4.47
CA SER A 218 11.49 10.98 5.90
C SER A 218 10.17 10.94 6.68
N GLN A 219 9.06 11.35 6.07
CA GLN A 219 7.73 11.38 6.68
C GLN A 219 6.79 10.37 6.02
N PRO A 220 5.66 10.03 6.66
CA PRO A 220 4.61 9.24 6.01
C PRO A 220 4.23 9.83 4.66
N ALA A 221 4.01 8.96 3.68
CA ALA A 221 3.69 9.41 2.32
C ALA A 221 2.36 10.15 2.30
N LYS A 222 2.39 11.43 1.90
CA LYS A 222 1.21 12.24 1.62
C LYS A 222 1.27 12.67 0.15
N TRP A 223 0.18 12.53 -0.55
CA TRP A 223 0.03 12.86 -1.96
C TRP A 223 -0.81 14.10 -2.12
N GLY A 224 -0.64 14.81 -3.21
CA GLY A 224 -1.37 16.05 -3.48
C GLY A 224 -1.11 16.56 -4.89
N ALA A 225 -1.61 17.77 -5.18
CA ALA A 225 -1.34 18.43 -6.45
C ALA A 225 0.14 18.75 -6.58
N VAL A 226 0.73 18.37 -7.72
CA VAL A 226 2.12 18.64 -8.11
C VAL A 226 2.10 19.02 -9.58
N ALA A 227 2.77 20.08 -9.98
CA ALA A 227 2.78 20.47 -11.38
C ALA A 227 3.41 19.37 -12.25
N GLU A 228 2.95 19.23 -13.49
CA GLU A 228 3.47 18.23 -14.43
C GLU A 228 4.99 18.35 -14.61
N ARG A 229 5.50 19.59 -14.77
CA ARG A 229 6.93 19.90 -14.87
C ARG A 229 7.76 19.46 -13.66
N ASP A 230 7.11 19.27 -12.50
CA ASP A 230 7.74 18.83 -11.24
C ASP A 230 7.52 17.32 -11.00
N GLY A 231 7.12 16.56 -12.04
CA GLY A 231 6.91 15.14 -12.01
C GLY A 231 5.53 14.70 -11.53
N GLY A 232 4.55 15.62 -11.53
CA GLY A 232 3.15 15.28 -11.29
C GLY A 232 2.61 14.35 -12.37
N VAL A 233 1.78 13.38 -11.99
CA VAL A 233 1.15 12.41 -12.90
C VAL A 233 -0.35 12.69 -12.96
N TYR A 234 -0.89 12.76 -14.17
CA TYR A 234 -2.32 13.06 -14.40
C TYR A 234 -3.25 12.08 -13.70
N ALA A 235 -4.27 12.63 -13.06
CA ALA A 235 -5.31 11.92 -12.34
C ALA A 235 -6.68 12.56 -12.63
N ARG A 236 -7.70 11.71 -12.85
CA ARG A 236 -9.09 12.13 -13.08
C ARG A 236 -10.07 11.23 -12.35
N THR A 237 -11.06 11.84 -11.68
CA THR A 237 -12.16 11.13 -11.00
C THR A 237 -13.47 11.88 -11.24
N ASP A 238 -14.50 11.18 -11.73
CA ASP A 238 -15.85 11.70 -11.75
C ASP A 238 -16.51 11.41 -10.39
N ILE A 239 -17.20 12.40 -9.84
CA ILE A 239 -17.79 12.36 -8.50
C ILE A 239 -19.26 12.78 -8.61
N SER A 240 -20.15 12.00 -8.00
CA SER A 240 -21.55 12.34 -7.85
C SER A 240 -22.03 12.09 -6.43
N VAL A 241 -22.79 13.05 -5.89
CA VAL A 241 -23.48 12.89 -4.60
C VAL A 241 -24.70 12.00 -4.85
N VAL A 242 -24.75 10.90 -4.11
CA VAL A 242 -25.85 9.92 -4.19
C VAL A 242 -26.94 10.24 -3.18
N ALA A 243 -26.52 10.65 -1.98
CA ALA A 243 -27.43 11.01 -0.91
C ALA A 243 -26.73 11.97 0.06
N GLN A 244 -27.52 12.68 0.85
CA GLN A 244 -27.05 13.55 1.91
C GLN A 244 -27.69 13.15 3.23
N GLY A 245 -27.02 13.41 4.34
CA GLY A 245 -27.48 13.06 5.66
C GLY A 245 -26.81 13.92 6.72
N ASP A 246 -27.01 13.54 7.96
CA ASP A 246 -26.41 14.17 9.13
C ASP A 246 -25.75 13.13 10.03
N LEU A 247 -24.61 13.47 10.58
CA LEU A 247 -23.91 12.64 11.56
C LEU A 247 -23.61 13.49 12.80
N GLY A 248 -24.51 13.41 13.79
CA GLY A 248 -24.36 14.13 15.06
C GLY A 248 -24.36 15.65 14.90
N GLY A 249 -25.25 16.21 14.07
CA GLY A 249 -25.36 17.64 13.80
C GLY A 249 -24.40 18.16 12.73
N LYS A 250 -23.70 17.27 12.01
CA LYS A 250 -22.76 17.64 10.96
C LYS A 250 -23.21 17.08 9.62
N PRO A 251 -23.29 17.91 8.56
CA PRO A 251 -23.71 17.46 7.25
C PRO A 251 -22.69 16.48 6.67
N ILE A 252 -23.19 15.34 6.22
CA ILE A 252 -22.44 14.33 5.47
C ILE A 252 -23.05 14.13 4.09
N ALA A 253 -22.26 13.59 3.17
CA ALA A 253 -22.77 13.11 1.89
C ALA A 253 -22.19 11.74 1.56
N PHE A 254 -23.04 10.92 0.95
CA PHE A 254 -22.66 9.67 0.31
C PHE A 254 -22.34 9.96 -1.15
N VAL A 255 -21.12 9.66 -1.55
CA VAL A 255 -20.66 9.98 -2.89
C VAL A 255 -20.23 8.72 -3.63
N GLU A 256 -20.53 8.71 -4.92
CA GLU A 256 -20.00 7.76 -5.87
C GLU A 256 -18.80 8.40 -6.58
N CYS A 257 -17.69 7.66 -6.64
CA CYS A 257 -16.48 8.09 -7.33
C CYS A 257 -16.11 7.07 -8.42
N ARG A 258 -15.93 7.55 -9.66
CA ARG A 258 -15.46 6.76 -10.80
C ARG A 258 -14.08 7.27 -11.23
N PRO A 259 -12.99 6.65 -10.74
CA PRO A 259 -11.64 7.05 -11.12
C PRO A 259 -11.29 6.53 -12.51
N HIS A 260 -10.87 7.41 -13.42
CA HIS A 260 -10.35 7.07 -14.75
C HIS A 260 -8.87 6.70 -14.72
N THR A 261 -8.19 6.98 -13.63
CA THR A 261 -6.77 6.67 -13.38
C THR A 261 -6.64 5.99 -12.02
N GLY A 262 -5.48 5.43 -11.70
CA GLY A 262 -5.26 4.67 -10.46
C GLY A 262 -4.07 5.20 -9.64
N ARG A 263 -4.02 6.51 -9.31
CA ARG A 263 -2.90 7.07 -8.53
C ARG A 263 -3.08 6.80 -7.04
N THR A 264 -1.97 6.70 -6.33
CA THR A 264 -1.99 6.49 -4.88
C THR A 264 -2.81 7.58 -4.19
N HIS A 265 -3.75 7.18 -3.35
CA HIS A 265 -4.67 8.05 -2.62
C HIS A 265 -5.54 8.98 -3.50
N GLN A 266 -5.70 8.69 -4.80
CA GLN A 266 -6.35 9.58 -5.77
C GLN A 266 -7.70 10.12 -5.30
N ILE A 267 -8.65 9.25 -4.97
CA ILE A 267 -10.00 9.65 -4.55
C ILE A 267 -9.94 10.47 -3.27
N ARG A 268 -9.09 10.11 -2.33
CA ARG A 268 -8.88 10.80 -1.05
C ARG A 268 -8.41 12.22 -1.26
N VAL A 269 -7.42 12.42 -2.15
CA VAL A 269 -6.90 13.76 -2.51
C VAL A 269 -7.94 14.58 -3.27
N HIS A 270 -8.63 13.97 -4.24
CA HIS A 270 -9.63 14.66 -5.05
C HIS A 270 -10.81 15.16 -4.19
N LEU A 271 -11.34 14.32 -3.29
CA LEU A 271 -12.42 14.72 -2.40
C LEU A 271 -11.95 15.80 -1.40
N ALA A 272 -10.74 15.69 -0.87
CA ALA A 272 -10.18 16.72 -0.02
C ALA A 272 -9.98 18.06 -0.74
N SER A 273 -9.60 18.05 -2.02
CA SER A 273 -9.45 19.28 -2.84
C SER A 273 -10.77 20.02 -3.09
N LEU A 274 -11.90 19.31 -3.03
CA LEU A 274 -13.25 19.89 -3.09
C LEU A 274 -13.72 20.47 -1.75
N GLY A 275 -12.90 20.40 -0.68
CA GLY A 275 -13.30 20.76 0.67
C GLY A 275 -14.27 19.75 1.30
N ALA A 276 -14.38 18.55 0.73
CA ALA A 276 -15.24 17.45 1.19
C ALA A 276 -14.41 16.19 1.50
N PRO A 277 -13.48 16.23 2.47
CA PRO A 277 -12.63 15.09 2.80
C PRO A 277 -13.45 13.89 3.27
N ILE A 278 -12.92 12.69 3.05
CA ILE A 278 -13.55 11.44 3.45
C ILE A 278 -13.60 11.35 4.98
N LEU A 279 -14.73 10.93 5.52
CA LEU A 279 -14.90 10.66 6.95
C LEU A 279 -13.91 9.56 7.40
N GLY A 280 -13.16 9.82 8.47
CA GLY A 280 -12.08 8.95 8.94
C GLY A 280 -10.70 9.22 8.31
N ASP A 281 -10.61 10.03 7.26
CA ASP A 281 -9.35 10.32 6.58
C ASP A 281 -8.62 11.53 7.17
N VAL A 282 -8.08 11.36 8.36
CA VAL A 282 -7.35 12.41 9.10
C VAL A 282 -6.13 12.92 8.31
N LEU A 283 -5.51 12.09 7.44
CA LEU A 283 -4.36 12.50 6.65
C LEU A 283 -4.69 13.64 5.68
N TYR A 284 -5.90 13.67 5.16
CA TYR A 284 -6.40 14.64 4.20
C TYR A 284 -7.45 15.60 4.78
N GLY A 285 -7.52 15.72 6.11
CA GLY A 285 -8.38 16.71 6.79
C GLY A 285 -9.78 16.20 7.15
N GLY A 286 -10.07 14.92 6.94
CA GLY A 286 -11.31 14.30 7.37
C GLY A 286 -11.44 14.20 8.89
N GLN A 287 -12.66 14.25 9.40
CA GLN A 287 -12.94 14.03 10.81
C GLN A 287 -12.55 12.61 11.22
N ARG A 288 -12.14 12.42 12.49
CA ARG A 288 -11.88 11.07 13.03
C ARG A 288 -13.16 10.25 13.01
N TYR A 289 -13.05 9.02 12.56
CA TYR A 289 -14.12 8.03 12.55
C TYR A 289 -13.53 6.64 12.75
N ALA A 290 -14.36 5.60 12.85
CA ALA A 290 -13.92 4.23 13.09
C ALA A 290 -12.92 3.72 12.02
N ARG A 291 -13.09 4.15 10.77
CA ARG A 291 -12.21 3.84 9.63
C ARG A 291 -12.33 4.92 8.55
N ILE A 292 -11.46 4.88 7.54
CA ILE A 292 -11.67 5.69 6.33
C ILE A 292 -12.89 5.12 5.57
N MET A 293 -13.91 5.96 5.40
CA MET A 293 -15.18 5.59 4.77
C MET A 293 -15.04 5.62 3.25
N LEU A 294 -14.16 4.75 2.72
CA LEU A 294 -13.93 4.53 1.29
C LEU A 294 -14.02 3.03 0.99
N HIS A 295 -14.81 2.70 -0.03
CA HIS A 295 -15.09 1.32 -0.41
C HIS A 295 -15.09 1.16 -1.93
N ALA A 296 -14.28 0.26 -2.47
CA ALA A 296 -14.30 -0.15 -3.87
C ALA A 296 -15.51 -1.06 -4.09
N GLN A 297 -16.64 -0.47 -4.51
CA GLN A 297 -17.91 -1.17 -4.56
C GLN A 297 -18.00 -2.11 -5.77
N THR A 298 -17.67 -1.62 -6.98
CA THR A 298 -17.86 -2.41 -8.19
C THR A 298 -16.62 -2.37 -9.07
N LEU A 299 -16.31 -3.51 -9.67
CA LEU A 299 -15.30 -3.69 -10.70
C LEU A 299 -15.95 -4.36 -11.91
N SER A 300 -15.93 -3.70 -13.07
CA SER A 300 -16.49 -4.22 -14.32
C SER A 300 -15.41 -4.28 -15.40
N PHE A 301 -15.29 -5.42 -16.07
CA PHE A 301 -14.27 -5.66 -17.10
C PHE A 301 -14.67 -6.85 -18.00
N PRO A 302 -14.19 -6.96 -19.24
CA PRO A 302 -14.32 -8.19 -20.03
C PRO A 302 -13.45 -9.29 -19.43
N HIS A 303 -13.96 -10.51 -19.31
CA HIS A 303 -13.20 -11.65 -18.82
C HIS A 303 -11.92 -11.88 -19.65
N PRO A 304 -10.74 -12.11 -19.03
CA PRO A 304 -9.47 -12.12 -19.74
C PRO A 304 -9.32 -13.25 -20.78
N VAL A 305 -10.18 -14.26 -20.74
CA VAL A 305 -10.15 -15.41 -21.68
C VAL A 305 -11.40 -15.46 -22.55
N THR A 306 -12.60 -15.37 -21.97
CA THR A 306 -13.85 -15.49 -22.71
C THR A 306 -14.31 -14.18 -23.35
N HIS A 307 -13.75 -13.04 -22.90
CA HIS A 307 -14.13 -11.68 -23.29
C HIS A 307 -15.56 -11.29 -22.94
N GLU A 308 -16.28 -12.12 -22.23
CA GLU A 308 -17.62 -11.80 -21.76
C GLU A 308 -17.58 -10.68 -20.69
N PRO A 309 -18.54 -9.76 -20.68
CA PRO A 309 -18.57 -8.70 -19.70
C PRO A 309 -18.89 -9.24 -18.30
N ILE A 310 -18.04 -8.92 -17.34
CA ILE A 310 -18.22 -9.25 -15.93
C ILE A 310 -18.37 -7.96 -15.12
N SER A 311 -19.32 -7.94 -14.19
CA SER A 311 -19.49 -6.87 -13.22
C SER A 311 -19.67 -7.47 -11.83
N ILE A 312 -18.71 -7.20 -10.95
CA ILE A 312 -18.64 -7.77 -9.59
C ILE A 312 -18.80 -6.66 -8.59
N THR A 313 -19.77 -6.84 -7.67
CA THR A 313 -20.10 -5.84 -6.64
C THR A 313 -19.86 -6.44 -5.25
N ALA A 314 -19.06 -5.75 -4.42
CA ALA A 314 -18.95 -6.04 -3.01
C ALA A 314 -20.10 -5.41 -2.22
N PRO A 315 -20.64 -6.09 -1.20
CA PRO A 315 -21.65 -5.51 -0.32
C PRO A 315 -21.07 -4.30 0.40
N LEU A 316 -21.88 -3.25 0.54
CA LEU A 316 -21.49 -2.07 1.32
C LEU A 316 -21.26 -2.47 2.79
N PRO A 317 -20.16 -2.06 3.40
CA PRO A 317 -19.94 -2.29 4.83
C PRO A 317 -20.89 -1.40 5.65
N SER A 318 -21.09 -1.77 6.93
CA SER A 318 -21.84 -0.96 7.88
C SER A 318 -21.33 0.49 7.92
N GLY A 319 -22.27 1.44 8.03
CA GLY A 319 -21.99 2.88 8.03
C GLY A 319 -21.94 3.50 6.63
N PHE A 320 -22.21 2.73 5.56
CA PHE A 320 -22.49 3.23 4.21
C PHE A 320 -24.00 3.22 3.89
N ASP A 321 -24.81 2.82 4.85
CA ASP A 321 -26.27 2.82 4.78
C ASP A 321 -26.78 4.20 5.24
N LEU A 322 -27.84 4.70 4.61
CA LEU A 322 -28.56 5.90 5.06
C LEU A 322 -29.53 5.56 6.16
#